data_1077e9f7c2eb5b288a751f209b0c1fd1
#
_entry.id   1077e9f7c2eb5b288a751f209b0c1fd1
#
_cell.length_a   1.000
_cell.length_b   1.000
_cell.length_c   1.000
_cell.angle_alpha   90.00
_cell.angle_beta   90.00
_cell.angle_gamma   90.00
#
_symmetry.space_group_name_H-M   'P 1'
#
loop_
_entity.id
_entity.type
_entity.pdbx_description
1 polymer ?
#
loop_
_entity_poly.entity_id
_entity_poly.type
_entity_poly.pdbx_seq_one_letter_code
_entity_poly.pdbx_strand_id
1 'polypeptide(L)'
;MAKDGLAFIKALGYDKVDIFSFSMGGFIIQEVMEMEPTLVRKLILAGTGPRGGKGISDVVGLTYWDIFKGYLNFVDPKFFLFFTSTQNGKNAARLFLKRLKERTINRDIPVKIRSLRAQLNAIKIWGHEQPADLSKFTLPVLVINGDNDRMVPTPNSYDLAKRLPNAKLHIYEEAAHGAIFQHHEDFVRRALAFFAS
;
A
#
# COMPACT_ATOMS: atom_id res chain seq x y z
N MET A 1 8.64 -13.01 2.98
CA MET A 1 7.54 -12.41 2.18
C MET A 1 7.95 -12.17 0.73
N ALA A 2 9.02 -11.40 0.43
CA ALA A 2 9.42 -11.16 -0.98
C ALA A 2 9.81 -12.46 -1.72
N LYS A 3 10.60 -13.33 -1.09
CA LYS A 3 10.94 -14.67 -1.65
C LYS A 3 9.70 -15.53 -1.89
N ASP A 4 8.70 -15.44 -1.03
CA ASP A 4 7.45 -16.22 -1.17
C ASP A 4 6.62 -15.68 -2.34
N GLY A 5 6.52 -14.33 -2.48
CA GLY A 5 5.87 -13.69 -3.62
C GLY A 5 6.54 -14.03 -4.94
N LEU A 6 7.87 -13.99 -4.98
CA LEU A 6 8.66 -14.39 -6.15
C LEU A 6 8.44 -15.86 -6.51
N ALA A 7 8.51 -16.76 -5.52
CA ALA A 7 8.25 -18.18 -5.73
C ALA A 7 6.84 -18.44 -6.27
N PHE A 8 5.85 -17.72 -5.76
CA PHE A 8 4.48 -17.81 -6.23
C PHE A 8 4.34 -17.39 -7.70
N ILE A 9 4.92 -16.25 -8.10
CA ILE A 9 4.88 -15.79 -9.50
C ILE A 9 5.56 -16.80 -10.42
N LYS A 10 6.73 -17.31 -10.03
CA LYS A 10 7.45 -18.36 -10.79
C LYS A 10 6.65 -19.66 -10.91
N ALA A 11 5.95 -20.05 -9.85
CA ALA A 11 5.09 -21.25 -9.88
C ALA A 11 3.89 -21.11 -10.82
N LEU A 12 3.44 -19.88 -11.10
CA LEU A 12 2.40 -19.61 -12.11
C LEU A 12 2.93 -19.64 -13.56
N GLY A 13 4.24 -19.76 -13.76
CA GLY A 13 4.86 -19.86 -15.07
C GLY A 13 4.97 -18.54 -15.84
N TYR A 14 4.92 -17.40 -15.16
CA TYR A 14 5.08 -16.09 -15.79
C TYR A 14 6.52 -15.61 -15.75
N ASP A 15 7.05 -15.23 -16.91
CA ASP A 15 8.37 -14.59 -17.05
C ASP A 15 8.32 -13.09 -16.79
N LYS A 16 7.17 -12.44 -17.06
CA LYS A 16 6.92 -11.02 -16.80
C LYS A 16 5.49 -10.81 -16.33
N VAL A 17 5.33 -9.89 -15.37
CA VAL A 17 4.02 -9.55 -14.78
C VAL A 17 3.86 -8.05 -14.63
N ASP A 18 2.61 -7.60 -14.69
CA ASP A 18 2.21 -6.27 -14.21
C ASP A 18 1.75 -6.40 -12.77
N ILE A 19 2.21 -5.51 -11.91
CA ILE A 19 1.93 -5.61 -10.48
C ILE A 19 1.25 -4.33 -9.98
N PHE A 20 0.13 -4.54 -9.30
CA PHE A 20 -0.45 -3.55 -8.39
C PHE A 20 -0.10 -3.93 -6.95
N SER A 21 0.48 -3.00 -6.23
CA SER A 21 0.86 -3.18 -4.83
C SER A 21 0.31 -2.07 -3.96
N PHE A 22 -0.20 -2.45 -2.77
CA PHE A 22 -0.77 -1.53 -1.80
C PHE A 22 -0.05 -1.63 -0.47
N SER A 23 0.28 -0.48 0.15
CA SER A 23 0.86 -0.41 1.49
C SER A 23 2.13 -1.27 1.62
N MET A 24 2.17 -2.21 2.56
CA MET A 24 3.27 -3.17 2.75
C MET A 24 3.59 -3.97 1.47
N GLY A 25 2.62 -4.19 0.59
CA GLY A 25 2.86 -4.80 -0.72
C GLY A 25 3.88 -4.04 -1.55
N GLY A 26 3.92 -2.70 -1.43
CA GLY A 26 4.91 -1.85 -2.08
C GLY A 26 6.33 -2.03 -1.52
N PHE A 27 6.47 -2.34 -0.23
CA PHE A 27 7.77 -2.68 0.36
C PHE A 27 8.25 -4.04 -0.15
N ILE A 28 7.34 -5.02 -0.20
CA ILE A 28 7.61 -6.37 -0.68
C ILE A 28 8.05 -6.37 -2.15
N ILE A 29 7.35 -5.61 -3.01
CA ILE A 29 7.69 -5.62 -4.44
C ILE A 29 9.02 -4.95 -4.75
N GLN A 30 9.43 -3.95 -3.98
CA GLN A 30 10.77 -3.37 -4.11
C GLN A 30 11.86 -4.42 -3.84
N GLU A 31 11.69 -5.28 -2.83
CA GLU A 31 12.60 -6.41 -2.57
C GLU A 31 12.55 -7.48 -3.67
N VAL A 32 11.38 -7.74 -4.26
CA VAL A 32 11.25 -8.66 -5.40
C VAL A 32 12.03 -8.13 -6.61
N MET A 33 11.92 -6.82 -6.90
CA MET A 33 12.64 -6.18 -8.00
C MET A 33 14.16 -6.14 -7.78
N GLU A 34 14.63 -6.09 -6.52
CA GLU A 34 16.05 -6.25 -6.20
C GLU A 34 16.58 -7.66 -6.54
N MET A 35 15.75 -8.69 -6.34
CA MET A 35 16.10 -10.08 -6.62
C MET A 35 15.94 -10.45 -8.10
N GLU A 36 14.92 -9.94 -8.77
CA GLU A 36 14.58 -10.23 -10.16
C GLU A 36 14.17 -8.94 -10.90
N PRO A 37 15.14 -8.13 -11.33
CA PRO A 37 14.85 -6.80 -11.90
C PRO A 37 14.02 -6.81 -13.19
N THR A 38 14.00 -7.92 -13.93
CA THR A 38 13.31 -8.05 -15.22
C THR A 38 11.90 -8.62 -15.12
N LEU A 39 11.48 -9.08 -13.93
CA LEU A 39 10.22 -9.77 -13.73
C LEU A 39 9.01 -8.82 -13.87
N VAL A 40 9.14 -7.59 -13.38
CA VAL A 40 8.03 -6.62 -13.38
C VAL A 40 8.07 -5.78 -14.65
N ARG A 41 6.98 -5.81 -15.43
CA ARG A 41 6.83 -5.01 -16.66
C ARG A 41 6.35 -3.60 -16.35
N LYS A 42 5.30 -3.49 -15.52
CA LYS A 42 4.73 -2.22 -15.04
C LYS A 42 4.33 -2.35 -13.57
N LEU A 43 4.47 -1.29 -12.82
CA LEU A 43 4.23 -1.28 -11.38
C LEU A 43 3.32 -0.14 -10.95
N ILE A 44 2.28 -0.45 -10.16
CA ILE A 44 1.52 0.54 -9.41
C ILE A 44 1.90 0.42 -7.93
N LEU A 45 2.36 1.52 -7.35
CA LEU A 45 2.69 1.69 -5.93
C LEU A 45 1.64 2.58 -5.27
N ALA A 46 0.73 2.01 -4.50
CA ALA A 46 -0.34 2.74 -3.84
C ALA A 46 -0.17 2.74 -2.31
N GLY A 47 -0.27 3.92 -1.67
CA GLY A 47 -0.19 4.07 -0.21
C GLY A 47 1.09 3.47 0.38
N THR A 48 2.22 3.66 -0.27
CA THR A 48 3.51 3.05 0.10
C THR A 48 4.67 4.04 0.00
N GLY A 49 5.86 3.61 0.41
CA GLY A 49 7.05 4.45 0.44
C GLY A 49 8.33 3.67 0.11
N PRO A 50 9.46 4.36 -0.01
CA PRO A 50 10.76 3.73 -0.21
C PRO A 50 11.30 3.13 1.09
N ARG A 51 12.29 2.25 0.98
CA ARG A 51 13.06 1.77 2.13
C ARG A 51 13.70 2.95 2.87
N GLY A 52 13.60 2.94 4.21
CA GLY A 52 14.04 4.05 5.05
C GLY A 52 13.18 5.31 4.93
N GLY A 53 11.98 5.22 4.35
CA GLY A 53 11.08 6.35 4.15
C GLY A 53 10.61 6.99 5.46
N LYS A 54 10.48 8.31 5.45
CA LYS A 54 10.17 9.12 6.63
C LYS A 54 8.83 8.71 7.26
N GLY A 55 8.83 8.40 8.56
CA GLY A 55 7.63 8.08 9.34
C GLY A 55 7.03 6.69 9.09
N ILE A 56 7.63 5.86 8.22
CA ILE A 56 7.14 4.49 7.98
C ILE A 56 7.26 3.65 9.26
N SER A 57 8.33 3.81 10.03
CA SER A 57 8.50 3.12 11.31
C SER A 57 7.43 3.46 12.35
N ASP A 58 6.82 4.64 12.25
CA ASP A 58 5.87 5.17 13.23
C ASP A 58 4.48 4.54 13.09
N VAL A 59 4.21 3.86 11.96
CA VAL A 59 2.94 3.16 11.70
C VAL A 59 2.57 2.15 12.79
N VAL A 60 3.57 1.61 13.49
CA VAL A 60 3.34 0.63 14.57
C VAL A 60 2.54 1.27 15.71
N GLY A 61 3.00 2.42 16.22
CA GLY A 61 2.31 3.16 17.27
C GLY A 61 0.93 3.66 16.83
N LEU A 62 0.86 4.20 15.61
CA LEU A 62 -0.39 4.65 15.01
C LEU A 62 -1.41 3.51 14.90
N THR A 63 -0.98 2.34 14.45
CA THR A 63 -1.86 1.16 14.30
C THR A 63 -2.44 0.72 15.64
N TYR A 64 -1.61 0.59 16.68
CA TYR A 64 -2.11 0.22 18.01
C TYR A 64 -3.05 1.27 18.59
N TRP A 65 -2.76 2.56 18.38
CA TRP A 65 -3.63 3.63 18.83
C TRP A 65 -4.99 3.61 18.14
N ASP A 66 -5.03 3.43 16.82
CA ASP A 66 -6.28 3.38 16.06
C ASP A 66 -7.06 2.05 16.29
N ILE A 67 -6.37 0.94 16.60
CA ILE A 67 -7.02 -0.29 17.10
C ILE A 67 -7.72 0.00 18.44
N PHE A 68 -7.05 0.68 19.37
CA PHE A 68 -7.62 1.05 20.66
C PHE A 68 -8.83 1.98 20.49
N LYS A 69 -8.73 2.99 19.62
CA LYS A 69 -9.88 3.85 19.26
C LYS A 69 -11.04 3.05 18.68
N GLY A 70 -10.75 2.11 17.79
CA GLY A 70 -11.75 1.22 17.20
C GLY A 70 -12.52 0.44 18.26
N TYR A 71 -11.77 -0.12 19.22
CA TYR A 71 -12.35 -0.84 20.36
C TYR A 71 -13.27 0.05 21.21
N LEU A 72 -12.83 1.25 21.58
CA LEU A 72 -13.61 2.19 22.38
C LEU A 72 -14.88 2.68 21.66
N ASN A 73 -14.86 2.79 20.34
CA ASN A 73 -15.97 3.31 19.55
C ASN A 73 -16.82 2.20 18.89
N PHE A 74 -16.52 0.92 19.15
CA PHE A 74 -17.17 -0.23 18.52
C PHE A 74 -17.15 -0.17 16.98
N VAL A 75 -16.04 0.34 16.42
CA VAL A 75 -15.84 0.52 14.98
C VAL A 75 -14.57 -0.21 14.54
N ASP A 76 -14.59 -0.80 13.34
CA ASP A 76 -13.40 -1.43 12.75
C ASP A 76 -12.25 -0.39 12.67
N PRO A 77 -11.04 -0.72 13.15
CA PRO A 77 -9.89 0.19 13.14
C PRO A 77 -9.56 0.79 11.77
N LYS A 78 -9.90 0.10 10.67
CA LYS A 78 -9.72 0.61 9.31
C LYS A 78 -10.46 1.92 9.06
N PHE A 79 -11.53 2.20 9.81
CA PHE A 79 -12.23 3.47 9.78
C PHE A 79 -11.28 4.65 10.06
N PHE A 80 -10.40 4.49 11.04
CA PHE A 80 -9.45 5.53 11.46
C PHE A 80 -8.12 5.46 10.69
N LEU A 81 -7.67 4.24 10.37
CA LEU A 81 -6.40 4.02 9.70
C LEU A 81 -6.43 4.45 8.23
N PHE A 82 -7.53 4.17 7.52
CA PHE A 82 -7.58 4.29 6.07
C PHE A 82 -8.22 5.57 5.57
N PHE A 83 -9.00 6.27 6.41
CA PHE A 83 -9.78 7.40 5.96
C PHE A 83 -9.53 8.64 6.81
N THR A 84 -9.77 9.82 6.22
CA THR A 84 -9.67 11.10 6.93
C THR A 84 -10.79 11.26 7.96
N SER A 85 -10.59 12.18 8.89
CA SER A 85 -11.62 12.54 9.88
C SER A 85 -12.70 13.50 9.34
N THR A 86 -12.59 13.94 8.09
CA THR A 86 -13.59 14.78 7.41
C THR A 86 -14.90 14.03 7.22
N GLN A 87 -15.97 14.74 6.87
CA GLN A 87 -17.27 14.11 6.63
C GLN A 87 -17.19 13.16 5.42
N ASN A 88 -16.48 13.56 4.34
CA ASN A 88 -16.25 12.72 3.17
C ASN A 88 -15.48 11.44 3.51
N GLY A 89 -14.37 11.57 4.25
CA GLY A 89 -13.59 10.42 4.72
C GLY A 89 -14.40 9.46 5.57
N LYS A 90 -15.21 9.97 6.52
CA LYS A 90 -16.09 9.15 7.34
C LYS A 90 -17.17 8.42 6.52
N ASN A 91 -17.72 9.07 5.51
CA ASN A 91 -18.71 8.47 4.62
C ASN A 91 -18.07 7.37 3.77
N ALA A 92 -16.88 7.62 3.20
CA ALA A 92 -16.10 6.63 2.47
C ALA A 92 -15.74 5.42 3.34
N ALA A 93 -15.33 5.67 4.59
CA ALA A 93 -15.04 4.61 5.57
C ALA A 93 -16.25 3.70 5.82
N ARG A 94 -17.44 4.28 6.04
CA ARG A 94 -18.68 3.49 6.26
C ARG A 94 -19.02 2.65 5.03
N LEU A 95 -18.92 3.24 3.84
CA LEU A 95 -19.18 2.54 2.57
C LEU A 95 -18.19 1.38 2.37
N PHE A 96 -16.91 1.63 2.56
CA PHE A 96 -15.87 0.61 2.48
C PHE A 96 -16.12 -0.55 3.45
N LEU A 97 -16.39 -0.25 4.72
CA LEU A 97 -16.67 -1.27 5.73
C LEU A 97 -17.95 -2.06 5.46
N LYS A 98 -18.96 -1.42 4.86
CA LYS A 98 -20.18 -2.09 4.38
C LYS A 98 -19.83 -3.10 3.28
N ARG A 99 -19.08 -2.67 2.25
CA ARG A 99 -18.65 -3.51 1.13
C ARG A 99 -17.81 -4.72 1.57
N LEU A 100 -16.94 -4.57 2.57
CA LEU A 100 -16.18 -5.69 3.13
C LEU A 100 -17.07 -6.81 3.73
N LYS A 101 -18.31 -6.50 4.07
CA LYS A 101 -19.29 -7.47 4.63
C LYS A 101 -20.14 -8.16 3.56
N GLU A 102 -20.13 -7.68 2.31
CA GLU A 102 -20.91 -8.24 1.21
C GLU A 102 -20.47 -9.67 0.84
N ARG A 103 -19.17 -9.93 0.92
CA ARG A 103 -18.64 -11.28 0.71
C ARG A 103 -18.93 -12.16 1.94
N THR A 104 -19.87 -13.09 1.80
CA THR A 104 -20.29 -14.00 2.88
C THR A 104 -19.72 -15.41 2.73
N ILE A 105 -19.29 -15.79 1.52
CA ILE A 105 -18.78 -17.13 1.18
C ILE A 105 -17.27 -17.05 0.94
N ASN A 106 -16.54 -18.09 1.33
CA ASN A 106 -15.08 -18.18 1.19
C ASN A 106 -14.35 -16.95 1.73
N ARG A 107 -14.75 -16.48 2.90
CA ARG A 107 -14.09 -15.34 3.58
C ARG A 107 -12.69 -15.72 4.01
N ASP A 108 -11.80 -14.74 3.97
CA ASP A 108 -10.44 -14.91 4.44
C ASP A 108 -10.40 -15.20 5.94
N ILE A 109 -9.40 -15.97 6.36
CA ILE A 109 -9.16 -16.23 7.77
C ILE A 109 -8.73 -14.92 8.45
N PRO A 110 -9.31 -14.55 9.61
CA PRO A 110 -8.90 -13.36 10.34
C PRO A 110 -7.41 -13.36 10.66
N VAL A 111 -6.78 -12.20 10.52
CA VAL A 111 -5.36 -12.04 10.82
C VAL A 111 -5.12 -12.29 12.32
N LYS A 112 -4.29 -13.27 12.65
CA LYS A 112 -3.91 -13.57 14.03
C LYS A 112 -3.00 -12.47 14.59
N ILE A 113 -3.10 -12.18 15.89
CA ILE A 113 -2.27 -11.17 16.58
C ILE A 113 -0.77 -11.42 16.36
N ARG A 114 -0.32 -12.68 16.36
CA ARG A 114 1.07 -13.05 16.07
C ARG A 114 1.49 -12.59 14.67
N SER A 115 0.64 -12.81 13.66
CA SER A 115 0.90 -12.40 12.28
C SER A 115 0.92 -10.88 12.14
N LEU A 116 -0.02 -10.18 12.77
CA LEU A 116 -0.05 -8.71 12.80
C LEU A 116 1.25 -8.15 13.40
N ARG A 117 1.67 -8.67 14.56
CA ARG A 117 2.93 -8.23 15.20
C ARG A 117 4.15 -8.47 14.32
N ALA A 118 4.22 -9.62 13.64
CA ALA A 118 5.31 -9.93 12.72
C ALA A 118 5.35 -8.97 11.53
N GLN A 119 4.18 -8.63 10.95
CA GLN A 119 4.07 -7.65 9.87
C GLN A 119 4.47 -6.25 10.34
N LEU A 120 3.96 -5.77 11.47
CA LEU A 120 4.32 -4.46 12.02
C LEU A 120 5.82 -4.36 12.33
N ASN A 121 6.43 -5.44 12.85
CA ASN A 121 7.88 -5.47 13.08
C ASN A 121 8.67 -5.41 11.76
N ALA A 122 8.23 -6.12 10.73
CA ALA A 122 8.85 -6.04 9.41
C ALA A 122 8.77 -4.62 8.81
N ILE A 123 7.62 -3.94 8.94
CA ILE A 123 7.44 -2.55 8.51
C ILE A 123 8.37 -1.60 9.30
N LYS A 124 8.47 -1.81 10.62
CA LYS A 124 9.38 -1.02 11.48
C LYS A 124 10.83 -1.16 11.03
N ILE A 125 11.28 -2.40 10.78
CA ILE A 125 12.64 -2.67 10.27
C ILE A 125 12.85 -1.95 8.94
N TRP A 126 11.96 -2.16 7.97
CA TRP A 126 11.98 -1.51 6.66
C TRP A 126 12.11 0.03 6.76
N GLY A 127 11.34 0.64 7.65
CA GLY A 127 11.36 2.09 7.86
C GLY A 127 12.66 2.63 8.47
N HIS A 128 13.48 1.76 9.09
CA HIS A 128 14.78 2.14 9.67
C HIS A 128 15.99 1.75 8.78
N GLU A 129 15.77 0.98 7.72
CA GLU A 129 16.84 0.57 6.83
C GLU A 129 17.40 1.73 6.01
N GLN A 130 18.61 1.56 5.49
CA GLN A 130 19.22 2.52 4.57
C GLN A 130 18.40 2.58 3.27
N PRO A 131 18.22 3.77 2.69
CA PRO A 131 17.54 3.93 1.41
C PRO A 131 18.18 3.10 0.30
N ALA A 132 17.34 2.38 -0.47
CA ALA A 132 17.79 1.67 -1.66
C ALA A 132 18.03 2.63 -2.83
N ASP A 133 18.88 2.25 -3.77
CA ASP A 133 19.00 2.94 -5.05
C ASP A 133 17.82 2.55 -5.95
N LEU A 134 16.86 3.46 -6.11
CA LEU A 134 15.69 3.26 -6.97
C LEU A 134 15.94 3.66 -8.43
N SER A 135 17.06 4.33 -8.74
CA SER A 135 17.37 4.81 -10.10
C SER A 135 17.59 3.68 -11.10
N LYS A 136 17.92 2.50 -10.61
CA LYS A 136 18.11 1.29 -11.43
C LYS A 136 16.80 0.67 -11.93
N PHE A 137 15.65 1.04 -11.35
CA PHE A 137 14.35 0.53 -11.76
C PHE A 137 13.74 1.40 -12.85
N THR A 138 14.02 1.08 -14.11
CA THR A 138 13.64 1.87 -15.29
C THR A 138 12.27 1.51 -15.87
N LEU A 139 11.56 0.56 -15.27
CA LEU A 139 10.20 0.21 -15.69
C LEU A 139 9.22 1.37 -15.46
N PRO A 140 8.10 1.44 -16.19
CA PRO A 140 7.05 2.40 -15.89
C PRO A 140 6.44 2.15 -14.50
N VAL A 141 6.34 3.21 -13.68
CA VAL A 141 5.74 3.15 -12.34
C VAL A 141 4.65 4.21 -12.21
N LEU A 142 3.49 3.82 -11.65
CA LEU A 142 2.45 4.75 -11.23
C LEU A 142 2.41 4.78 -9.70
N VAL A 143 2.77 5.91 -9.12
CA VAL A 143 2.70 6.14 -7.66
C VAL A 143 1.38 6.83 -7.33
N ILE A 144 0.62 6.26 -6.40
CA ILE A 144 -0.70 6.79 -6.00
C ILE A 144 -0.79 6.85 -4.47
N ASN A 145 -1.31 7.96 -3.93
CA ASN A 145 -1.61 8.06 -2.50
C ASN A 145 -2.71 9.10 -2.22
N GLY A 146 -3.15 9.20 -0.98
CA GLY A 146 -3.92 10.32 -0.47
C GLY A 146 -3.01 11.44 0.06
N ASP A 147 -3.49 12.67 0.05
CA ASP A 147 -2.77 13.85 0.56
C ASP A 147 -2.64 13.84 2.10
N ASN A 148 -3.44 13.05 2.79
CA ASN A 148 -3.50 12.93 4.25
C ASN A 148 -3.18 11.50 4.75
N ASP A 149 -2.32 10.75 4.07
CA ASP A 149 -1.91 9.43 4.55
C ASP A 149 -1.04 9.54 5.81
N ARG A 150 -1.55 9.00 6.92
CA ARG A 150 -0.85 8.96 8.21
C ARG A 150 -0.09 7.65 8.43
N MET A 151 -0.45 6.57 7.71
CA MET A 151 0.20 5.26 7.85
C MET A 151 1.52 5.21 7.09
N VAL A 152 1.50 5.64 5.83
CA VAL A 152 2.70 5.87 5.03
C VAL A 152 2.66 7.32 4.55
N PRO A 153 3.27 8.24 5.29
CA PRO A 153 3.13 9.68 5.04
C PRO A 153 3.33 10.07 3.57
N THR A 154 2.42 10.88 3.04
CA THR A 154 2.37 11.30 1.62
C THR A 154 3.70 11.80 1.05
N PRO A 155 4.61 12.47 1.82
CA PRO A 155 5.94 12.82 1.33
C PRO A 155 6.75 11.64 0.77
N ASN A 156 6.49 10.41 1.24
CA ASN A 156 7.14 9.21 0.69
C ASN A 156 6.72 8.93 -0.77
N SER A 157 5.50 9.29 -1.15
CA SER A 157 5.04 9.15 -2.54
C SER A 157 5.75 10.14 -3.47
N TYR A 158 6.01 11.36 -3.02
CA TYR A 158 6.82 12.33 -3.75
C TYR A 158 8.27 11.88 -3.86
N ASP A 159 8.84 11.29 -2.77
CA ASP A 159 10.22 10.75 -2.79
C ASP A 159 10.34 9.58 -3.77
N LEU A 160 9.38 8.63 -3.77
CA LEU A 160 9.32 7.56 -4.77
C LEU A 160 9.28 8.10 -6.19
N ALA A 161 8.38 9.05 -6.47
CA ALA A 161 8.22 9.63 -7.80
C ALA A 161 9.47 10.39 -8.27
N LYS A 162 10.20 11.02 -7.35
CA LYS A 162 11.45 11.73 -7.65
C LYS A 162 12.61 10.77 -7.95
N ARG A 163 12.68 9.62 -7.26
CA ARG A 163 13.82 8.70 -7.32
C ARG A 163 13.67 7.60 -8.37
N LEU A 164 12.44 7.31 -8.81
CA LEU A 164 12.15 6.33 -9.85
C LEU A 164 12.18 7.04 -11.23
N PRO A 165 13.02 6.60 -12.19
CA PRO A 165 13.23 7.32 -13.45
C PRO A 165 11.98 7.52 -14.31
N ASN A 166 11.07 6.55 -14.33
CA ASN A 166 9.87 6.53 -15.17
C ASN A 166 8.58 6.52 -14.33
N ALA A 167 8.56 7.31 -13.24
CA ALA A 167 7.40 7.40 -12.38
C ALA A 167 6.43 8.49 -12.79
N LYS A 168 5.13 8.18 -12.73
CA LYS A 168 4.02 9.15 -12.71
C LYS A 168 3.42 9.17 -11.31
N LEU A 169 3.09 10.37 -10.81
CA LEU A 169 2.49 10.55 -9.48
C LEU A 169 1.06 11.02 -9.60
N HIS A 170 0.17 10.43 -8.80
CA HIS A 170 -1.18 10.93 -8.60
C HIS A 170 -1.53 10.96 -7.11
N ILE A 171 -1.92 12.11 -6.60
CA ILE A 171 -2.35 12.30 -5.21
C ILE A 171 -3.84 12.64 -5.21
N TYR A 172 -4.60 11.86 -4.45
CA TYR A 172 -6.02 12.15 -4.21
C TYR A 172 -6.17 13.14 -3.06
N GLU A 173 -6.91 14.20 -3.32
CA GLU A 173 -7.24 15.20 -2.30
C GLU A 173 -8.23 14.65 -1.27
N GLU A 174 -8.13 15.16 -0.04
CA GLU A 174 -8.99 14.80 1.10
C GLU A 174 -9.05 13.27 1.36
N ALA A 175 -7.98 12.56 1.02
CA ALA A 175 -7.88 11.13 1.14
C ALA A 175 -6.69 10.71 2.00
N ALA A 176 -6.86 9.62 2.76
CA ALA A 176 -5.81 9.06 3.60
C ALA A 176 -5.24 7.77 2.97
N HIS A 177 -4.73 6.85 3.78
CA HIS A 177 -4.13 5.59 3.34
C HIS A 177 -5.04 4.76 2.42
N GLY A 178 -6.34 4.80 2.66
CA GLY A 178 -7.36 4.13 1.84
C GLY A 178 -7.81 4.91 0.60
N ALA A 179 -7.01 5.83 0.07
CA ALA A 179 -7.36 6.67 -1.08
C ALA A 179 -7.88 5.87 -2.28
N ILE A 180 -7.26 4.75 -2.60
CA ILE A 180 -7.69 3.85 -3.70
C ILE A 180 -9.06 3.21 -3.45
N PHE A 181 -9.48 3.07 -2.21
CA PHE A 181 -10.82 2.57 -1.85
C PHE A 181 -11.86 3.70 -1.82
N GLN A 182 -11.45 4.89 -1.42
CA GLN A 182 -12.29 6.09 -1.44
C GLN A 182 -12.61 6.52 -2.87
N HIS A 183 -11.62 6.49 -3.76
CA HIS A 183 -11.71 6.89 -5.16
C HIS A 183 -11.63 5.69 -6.12
N HIS A 184 -12.25 4.56 -5.74
CA HIS A 184 -12.04 3.27 -6.40
C HIS A 184 -12.38 3.25 -7.90
N GLU A 185 -13.40 3.99 -8.35
CA GLU A 185 -13.76 4.05 -9.77
C GLU A 185 -12.68 4.75 -10.60
N ASP A 186 -12.20 5.93 -10.13
CA ASP A 186 -11.11 6.65 -10.79
C ASP A 186 -9.80 5.86 -10.71
N PHE A 187 -9.50 5.25 -9.57
CA PHE A 187 -8.32 4.40 -9.40
C PHE A 187 -8.32 3.25 -10.41
N VAL A 188 -9.41 2.49 -10.53
CA VAL A 188 -9.50 1.36 -11.47
C VAL A 188 -9.33 1.84 -12.92
N ARG A 189 -9.98 2.93 -13.30
CA ARG A 189 -9.82 3.51 -14.65
C ARG A 189 -8.36 3.88 -14.95
N ARG A 190 -7.67 4.54 -14.01
CA ARG A 190 -6.24 4.89 -14.13
C ARG A 190 -5.34 3.66 -14.20
N ALA A 191 -5.59 2.68 -13.36
CA ALA A 191 -4.81 1.44 -13.31
C ALA A 191 -4.93 0.66 -14.64
N LEU A 192 -6.14 0.50 -15.16
CA LEU A 192 -6.38 -0.16 -16.45
C LEU A 192 -5.71 0.60 -17.61
N ALA A 193 -5.87 1.92 -17.67
CA ALA A 193 -5.21 2.74 -18.68
C ALA A 193 -3.68 2.66 -18.60
N PHE A 194 -3.13 2.64 -17.38
CA PHE A 194 -1.68 2.51 -17.17
C PHE A 194 -1.15 1.15 -17.60
N PHE A 195 -1.84 0.06 -17.29
CA PHE A 195 -1.40 -1.27 -17.70
C PHE A 195 -1.56 -1.52 -19.21
N ALA A 196 -2.55 -0.89 -19.85
CA ALA A 196 -2.79 -1.02 -21.28
C ALA A 196 -1.83 -0.18 -22.16
N SER A 197 -1.24 0.91 -21.64
CA SER A 197 -0.25 1.73 -22.34
C SER A 197 1.12 1.02 -22.46
#